data_9615ca56f911df374db4d83680d9a8f2
#
_entry.id   9615ca56f911df374db4d83680d9a8f2
#
_cell.length_a   1.000
_cell.length_b   1.000
_cell.length_c   1.000
_cell.angle_alpha   90.00
_cell.angle_beta   90.00
_cell.angle_gamma   90.00
#
_symmetry.space_group_name_H-M   'P 1'
#
loop_
_entity.id
_entity.type
_entity.pdbx_description
1 polymer ?
#
loop_
_entity_poly.entity_id
_entity_poly.type
_entity_poly.pdbx_seq_one_letter_code
_entity_poly.pdbx_strand_id
1 'polypeptide(L)' 'EERTMMKLVVDTESDRVLGAHMVGADAGEICQGLGIALKMGATKADFDRTVGIHPTAAEEFVTMRTPRD' A
#
# COMPACT_ATOMS: atom_id res chain seq x y z
N GLU A 1 19.71 12.19 -5.68
CA GLU A 1 19.24 11.18 -4.71
C GLU A 1 17.77 10.89 -4.89
N GLU A 2 17.43 9.63 -4.99
CA GLU A 2 16.08 9.22 -5.28
C GLU A 2 15.26 9.10 -3.99
N ARG A 3 14.05 9.64 -4.03
CA ARG A 3 13.14 9.55 -2.88
C ARG A 3 11.93 8.71 -3.24
N THR A 4 11.51 7.92 -2.27
CA THR A 4 10.31 7.10 -2.40
C THR A 4 9.28 7.54 -1.38
N MET A 5 8.05 7.74 -1.84
CA MET A 5 6.96 8.10 -0.96
C MET A 5 5.78 7.20 -1.24
N MET A 6 5.15 6.70 -0.18
CA MET A 6 4.01 5.81 -0.30
C MET A 6 2.90 6.25 0.63
N LYS A 7 1.66 6.02 0.21
CA LYS A 7 0.51 6.42 0.98
C LYS A 7 -0.65 5.49 0.72
N LEU A 8 -1.31 5.08 1.78
CA LEU A 8 -2.57 4.34 1.71
C LEU A 8 -3.67 5.20 2.30
N VAL A 9 -4.81 5.23 1.64
CA VAL A 9 -6.00 5.90 2.15
C VAL A 9 -6.98 4.83 2.57
N VAL A 10 -7.33 4.81 3.86
CA VAL A 10 -8.13 3.74 4.45
C VAL A 10 -9.41 4.33 5.03
N ASP A 11 -10.55 3.69 4.75
CA ASP A 11 -11.82 4.05 5.36
C ASP A 11 -11.84 3.52 6.78
N THR A 12 -11.97 4.42 7.76
CA THR A 12 -11.86 4.03 9.17
C THR A 12 -13.00 3.12 9.64
N GLU A 13 -14.14 3.17 8.97
CA GLU A 13 -15.26 2.34 9.37
C GLU A 13 -15.18 0.92 8.81
N SER A 14 -14.89 0.80 7.53
CA SER A 14 -14.86 -0.50 6.88
C SER A 14 -13.48 -1.12 6.83
N ASP A 15 -12.45 -0.35 7.16
CA ASP A 15 -11.04 -0.76 7.04
C ASP A 15 -10.63 -0.98 5.59
N ARG A 16 -11.48 -0.63 4.64
CA ARG A 16 -11.21 -0.84 3.23
C ARG A 16 -10.18 0.15 2.73
N VAL A 17 -9.24 -0.33 1.92
CA VAL A 17 -8.24 0.54 1.31
C VAL A 17 -8.88 1.19 0.10
N LEU A 18 -9.02 2.51 0.15
CA LEU A 18 -9.68 3.27 -0.90
C LEU A 18 -8.71 3.79 -1.94
N GLY A 19 -7.45 3.93 -1.59
CA GLY A 19 -6.46 4.44 -2.52
C GLY A 19 -5.07 4.06 -2.11
N ALA A 20 -4.19 3.95 -3.10
CA ALA A 20 -2.77 3.70 -2.88
C ALA A 20 -2.00 4.62 -3.80
N HIS A 21 -1.01 5.30 -3.24
CA HIS A 21 -0.23 6.28 -3.98
C HIS A 21 1.25 6.03 -3.75
N MET A 22 2.04 6.20 -4.79
CA MET A 22 3.47 6.01 -4.68
C MET A 22 4.19 6.94 -5.63
N VAL A 23 5.30 7.49 -5.14
CA VAL A 23 6.24 8.25 -5.94
C VAL A 23 7.60 7.58 -5.75
N GLY A 24 8.29 7.30 -6.86
CA GLY A 24 9.60 6.67 -6.78
C GLY A 24 9.80 5.67 -7.89
N ALA A 25 10.92 4.95 -7.81
CA ALA A 25 11.25 3.95 -8.82
C ALA A 25 10.20 2.85 -8.85
N ASP A 26 9.78 2.47 -10.04
CA ASP A 26 8.82 1.40 -10.28
C ASP A 26 7.44 1.67 -9.70
N ALA A 27 7.11 2.94 -9.39
CA ALA A 27 5.82 3.27 -8.81
C ALA A 27 4.66 2.79 -9.68
N GLY A 28 4.78 2.95 -10.99
CA GLY A 28 3.72 2.53 -11.90
C GLY A 28 3.47 1.03 -11.86
N GLU A 29 4.54 0.25 -11.83
CA GLU A 29 4.42 -1.21 -11.80
C GLU A 29 3.83 -1.68 -10.47
N ILE A 30 4.28 -1.09 -9.38
CA ILE A 30 3.80 -1.47 -8.05
C ILE A 30 2.34 -1.10 -7.88
N CYS A 31 1.95 0.12 -8.27
CA CYS A 31 0.57 0.56 -8.15
C CYS A 31 -0.37 -0.23 -9.04
N GLN A 32 0.10 -0.66 -10.20
CA GLN A 32 -0.70 -1.51 -11.08
C GLN A 32 -1.08 -2.81 -10.37
N GLY A 33 -0.11 -3.42 -9.68
CA GLY A 33 -0.38 -4.63 -8.92
C GLY A 33 -1.35 -4.40 -7.78
N LEU A 34 -1.17 -3.29 -7.06
CA LEU A 34 -2.06 -2.95 -5.96
C LEU A 34 -3.49 -2.70 -6.43
N GLY A 35 -3.64 -2.21 -7.66
CA GLY A 35 -4.96 -1.95 -8.22
C GLY A 35 -5.87 -3.16 -8.21
N ILE A 36 -5.31 -4.35 -8.40
CA ILE A 36 -6.08 -5.58 -8.37
C ILE A 36 -6.67 -5.79 -6.97
N ALA A 37 -5.84 -5.61 -5.93
CA ALA A 37 -6.30 -5.79 -4.56
C ALA A 37 -7.39 -4.78 -4.20
N LEU A 38 -7.21 -3.53 -4.59
CA LEU A 38 -8.19 -2.48 -4.32
C LEU A 38 -9.50 -2.76 -5.02
N LYS A 39 -9.43 -3.23 -6.26
CA LYS A 39 -10.62 -3.58 -7.02
C LYS A 39 -11.42 -4.67 -6.34
N MET A 40 -10.75 -5.57 -5.66
CA MET A 40 -11.37 -6.69 -4.95
C MET A 40 -11.85 -6.30 -3.56
N GLY A 41 -11.67 -5.05 -3.16
CA GLY A 41 -12.14 -4.56 -1.88
C GLY A 41 -11.24 -4.89 -0.70
N ALA A 42 -9.94 -4.95 -0.92
CA ALA A 42 -8.99 -5.28 0.14
C ALA A 42 -9.06 -4.30 1.30
N THR A 43 -8.89 -4.80 2.52
CA THR A 43 -8.88 -3.99 3.72
C THR A 43 -7.45 -3.76 4.18
N LYS A 44 -7.27 -2.82 5.10
CA LYS A 44 -5.97 -2.59 5.70
C LYS A 44 -5.48 -3.84 6.42
N ALA A 45 -6.41 -4.58 7.04
CA ALA A 45 -6.07 -5.85 7.68
C ALA A 45 -5.51 -6.86 6.66
N ASP A 46 -6.06 -6.88 5.43
CA ASP A 46 -5.53 -7.74 4.38
C ASP A 46 -4.08 -7.36 4.06
N PHE A 47 -3.78 -6.07 4.00
CA PHE A 47 -2.41 -5.61 3.76
C PHE A 47 -1.50 -6.03 4.91
N ASP A 48 -1.97 -5.86 6.14
CA ASP A 48 -1.15 -6.18 7.31
C ASP A 48 -0.81 -7.66 7.42
N ARG A 49 -1.70 -8.53 6.92
CA ARG A 49 -1.48 -9.98 6.95
C ARG A 49 -0.54 -10.46 5.85
N THR A 50 -0.30 -9.62 4.86
CA THR A 50 0.53 -10.01 3.72
C THR A 50 2.00 -9.96 4.12
N VAL A 51 2.72 -11.04 3.80
CA VAL A 51 4.16 -11.10 4.08
C VAL A 51 4.89 -10.27 3.04
N GLY A 52 5.68 -9.30 3.52
CA GLY A 52 6.47 -8.48 2.62
C GLY A 52 7.70 -9.21 2.12
N ILE A 53 8.08 -8.92 0.89
CA ILE A 53 9.31 -9.48 0.32
C ILE A 53 10.44 -8.49 0.61
N HIS A 54 11.39 -8.93 1.41
CA HIS A 54 12.50 -8.08 1.80
C HIS A 54 13.75 -8.44 1.02
N PRO A 55 14.48 -7.51 0.46
CA PRO A 55 14.21 -6.07 0.51
C PRO A 55 13.52 -5.59 -0.78
N THR A 56 12.29 -5.12 -0.68
CA THR A 56 11.62 -4.50 -1.81
C THR A 56 10.93 -3.22 -1.37
N ALA A 57 10.74 -2.29 -2.31
CA ALA A 57 10.01 -1.07 -1.99
C ALA A 57 8.56 -1.38 -1.66
N ALA A 58 7.98 -2.36 -2.34
CA ALA A 58 6.57 -2.68 -2.17
C ALA A 58 6.23 -3.21 -0.77
N GLU A 59 7.21 -3.77 -0.06
CA GLU A 59 6.92 -4.30 1.28
C GLU A 59 6.42 -3.21 2.21
N GLU A 60 6.77 -1.97 1.94
CA GLU A 60 6.33 -0.84 2.76
C GLU A 60 4.81 -0.78 2.84
N PHE A 61 4.11 -1.16 1.77
CA PHE A 61 2.65 -1.10 1.76
C PHE A 61 2.02 -2.10 2.74
N VAL A 62 2.73 -3.14 3.11
CA VAL A 62 2.20 -4.15 4.03
C VAL A 62 2.78 -4.02 5.43
N THR A 63 3.67 -3.05 5.65
CA THR A 63 4.27 -2.84 6.97
C THR A 63 3.86 -1.53 7.64
N MET A 64 3.07 -0.70 6.97
CA MET A 64 2.55 0.53 7.58
C MET A 64 1.57 0.20 8.69
N ARG A 65 1.79 0.75 9.87
CA ARG A 65 0.94 0.42 11.03
C ARG A 65 0.27 1.63 11.66
N THR A 66 0.92 2.80 11.59
CA THR A 66 0.44 3.98 12.29
C THR A 66 -0.17 4.98 11.31
N PRO A 67 -1.45 5.36 11.51
CA PRO A 67 -2.05 6.36 10.61
C PRO A 67 -1.40 7.71 10.80
N ARG A 68 -1.39 8.46 9.73
CA ARG A 68 -0.93 9.83 9.75
C ARG A 68 -2.14 10.74 9.80
N ASP A 69 -2.11 11.67 10.71
CA ASP A 69 -3.22 12.64 10.87
C ASP A 69 -3.12 13.78 9.88
#